data_fa11af86e14478f210b0c3790819ca11
#
_entry.id   fa11af86e14478f210b0c3790819ca11
#
_cell.length_a   1.000
_cell.length_b   1.000
_cell.length_c   1.000
_cell.angle_alpha   90.00
_cell.angle_beta   90.00
_cell.angle_gamma   90.00
#
_symmetry.space_group_name_H-M   'P 1'
#
loop_
_entity.id
_entity.type
_entity.pdbx_description
1 polymer ?
#
loop_
_entity_poly.entity_id
_entity_poly.type
_entity_poly.pdbx_seq_one_letter_code
_entity_poly.pdbx_strand_id
1 'polypeptide(L)'
;RRQRQMCIRDRENTLPAFQLAIDQGCEWAELDVQMTRDGVVMVTHDTSLRRCTGRNENIYDLTYNEVRKLDAGRWFGQKYTGAKVPTLEEVLDLCKGKIQLNIEIKPNAATPELEAETIRIIRKKGFAQDCTITSQSYETLCKVKELAPEIRTGYILALGVGSYYDLPAADFFSVQSTFITSGMVQQIHKRSKTISAWTVNREEDASELLSIGVDDLITDKPDMIQQLLSEDADLDNSLVLLRDFIRDLFAPSDVDEPTPEEETIEEAIEDPDELLDAS
;
A
#
# COMPACT_ATOMS: atom_id res chain seq x y z
N ARG A 1 -10.23 -2.88 -7.44
CA ARG A 1 -8.82 -2.66 -6.99
C ARG A 1 -8.88 -1.66 -5.85
N ARG A 2 -8.35 -1.99 -4.67
CA ARG A 2 -8.19 -1.01 -3.60
C ARG A 2 -6.97 -0.19 -3.94
N GLN A 3 -7.18 1.07 -4.26
CA GLN A 3 -6.12 2.06 -4.37
C GLN A 3 -5.75 2.47 -2.95
N ARG A 4 -4.46 2.41 -2.63
CA ARG A 4 -3.95 2.71 -1.29
C ARG A 4 -3.24 4.04 -1.32
N GLN A 5 -3.50 4.84 -0.32
CA GLN A 5 -2.86 6.12 -0.10
C GLN A 5 -1.80 5.97 0.99
N MET A 6 -0.61 6.51 0.75
CA MET A 6 0.51 6.48 1.69
C MET A 6 0.98 7.92 1.94
N CYS A 7 1.04 8.32 3.21
CA CYS A 7 1.37 9.68 3.60
C CYS A 7 2.83 9.83 4.02
N ILE A 8 3.49 10.85 3.47
CA ILE A 8 4.79 11.35 3.93
C ILE A 8 4.60 12.85 4.13
N ARG A 9 3.82 13.31 5.11
CA ARG A 9 3.58 14.75 5.27
C ARG A 9 4.18 15.26 6.55
N ASP A 10 4.81 16.47 6.44
CA ASP A 10 5.09 17.38 7.55
C ASP A 10 5.91 16.77 8.70
N ARG A 11 7.15 17.22 8.89
CA ARG A 11 8.04 16.69 9.93
C ARG A 11 8.35 15.18 9.77
N GLU A 12 8.74 14.79 8.55
CA GLU A 12 9.05 13.40 8.21
C GLU A 12 9.63 12.60 9.41
N ASN A 13 9.21 11.37 9.55
CA ASN A 13 9.76 10.45 10.53
C ASN A 13 9.65 10.92 12.01
N THR A 14 8.57 11.63 12.37
CA THR A 14 8.30 12.01 13.77
C THR A 14 6.93 11.53 14.26
N LEU A 15 6.79 11.26 15.58
CA LEU A 15 5.49 10.84 16.13
C LEU A 15 4.33 11.80 15.80
N PRO A 16 4.51 13.14 15.85
CA PRO A 16 3.43 14.05 15.43
C PRO A 16 3.05 13.95 13.95
N ALA A 17 3.96 13.52 13.05
CA ALA A 17 3.62 13.28 11.65
C ALA A 17 2.74 12.04 11.49
N PHE A 18 3.08 10.95 12.18
CA PHE A 18 2.24 9.74 12.18
C PHE A 18 0.87 9.98 12.82
N GLN A 19 0.80 10.76 13.90
CA GLN A 19 -0.48 11.14 14.49
C GLN A 19 -1.33 11.95 13.49
N LEU A 20 -0.72 12.88 12.77
CA LEU A 20 -1.44 13.65 11.74
C LEU A 20 -1.97 12.74 10.60
N ALA A 21 -1.17 11.77 10.15
CA ALA A 21 -1.62 10.80 9.15
C ALA A 21 -2.82 9.97 9.64
N ILE A 22 -2.80 9.56 10.91
CA ILE A 22 -3.93 8.86 11.57
C ILE A 22 -5.17 9.78 11.62
N ASP A 23 -5.00 11.02 12.06
CA ASP A 23 -6.10 11.99 12.20
C ASP A 23 -6.72 12.36 10.84
N GLN A 24 -5.94 12.31 9.77
CA GLN A 24 -6.40 12.50 8.38
C GLN A 24 -7.02 11.24 7.75
N GLY A 25 -7.07 10.12 8.48
CA GLY A 25 -7.65 8.87 7.98
C GLY A 25 -6.84 8.19 6.87
N CYS A 26 -5.52 8.40 6.84
CA CYS A 26 -4.66 7.68 5.89
C CYS A 26 -4.68 6.18 6.18
N GLU A 27 -4.74 5.35 5.13
CA GLU A 27 -4.66 3.88 5.29
C GLU A 27 -3.24 3.42 5.62
N TRP A 28 -2.24 4.09 5.05
CA TRP A 28 -0.82 3.76 5.20
C TRP A 28 0.01 5.00 5.51
N ALA A 29 1.09 4.81 6.27
CA ALA A 29 2.18 5.78 6.38
C ALA A 29 3.50 5.09 6.03
N GLU A 30 4.43 5.88 5.49
CA GLU A 30 5.78 5.41 5.18
C GLU A 30 6.75 5.94 6.25
N LEU A 31 7.79 5.17 6.51
CA LEU A 31 8.89 5.55 7.39
C LEU A 31 10.20 4.87 7.00
N ASP A 32 11.30 5.51 7.39
CA ASP A 32 12.64 4.99 7.18
C ASP A 32 13.28 4.54 8.49
N VAL A 33 13.94 3.40 8.49
CA VAL A 33 14.65 2.90 9.67
C VAL A 33 16.15 2.84 9.46
N GLN A 34 16.85 3.29 10.48
CA GLN A 34 18.29 3.19 10.64
C GLN A 34 18.64 2.82 12.10
N MET A 35 19.89 2.48 12.39
CA MET A 35 20.28 2.00 13.69
C MET A 35 21.38 2.86 14.32
N THR A 36 21.27 3.12 15.61
CA THR A 36 22.31 3.75 16.42
C THR A 36 23.49 2.82 16.67
N ARG A 37 24.61 3.38 17.12
CA ARG A 37 25.83 2.63 17.49
C ARG A 37 25.58 1.55 18.58
N ASP A 38 24.64 1.79 19.46
CA ASP A 38 24.24 0.87 20.54
C ASP A 38 23.06 -0.03 20.18
N GLY A 39 22.72 -0.16 18.86
CA GLY A 39 21.79 -1.16 18.34
C GLY A 39 20.31 -0.80 18.44
N VAL A 40 19.95 0.47 18.69
CA VAL A 40 18.55 0.89 18.73
C VAL A 40 18.07 1.31 17.34
N VAL A 41 16.97 0.72 16.86
CA VAL A 41 16.35 1.09 15.58
C VAL A 41 15.57 2.39 15.74
N MET A 42 16.02 3.41 15.04
CA MET A 42 15.44 4.76 15.01
C MET A 42 14.74 5.03 13.67
N VAL A 43 13.78 5.93 13.69
CA VAL A 43 13.03 6.32 12.50
C VAL A 43 13.57 7.65 11.98
N THR A 44 14.34 7.60 10.88
CA THR A 44 14.97 8.75 10.23
C THR A 44 15.39 8.44 8.81
N HIS A 45 15.17 9.39 7.88
CA HIS A 45 15.48 9.21 6.47
C HIS A 45 16.99 9.22 6.19
N ASP A 46 17.68 10.28 6.57
CA ASP A 46 19.09 10.48 6.24
C ASP A 46 19.99 9.75 7.24
N THR A 47 21.09 9.18 6.75
CA THR A 47 22.16 8.67 7.60
C THR A 47 22.77 9.79 8.45
N SER A 48 22.98 10.97 7.86
CA SER A 48 23.44 12.16 8.58
C SER A 48 22.26 12.88 9.23
N LEU A 49 22.33 13.13 10.51
CA LEU A 49 21.31 13.86 11.27
C LEU A 49 21.30 15.38 11.03
N ARG A 50 22.16 15.86 10.11
CA ARG A 50 22.35 17.31 9.88
C ARG A 50 21.09 18.01 9.43
N ARG A 51 20.36 17.46 8.45
CA ARG A 51 19.17 18.09 7.87
C ARG A 51 18.06 18.24 8.89
N CYS A 52 17.74 17.20 9.63
CA CYS A 52 16.61 17.18 10.55
C CYS A 52 16.92 17.78 11.94
N THR A 53 18.17 17.69 12.40
CA THR A 53 18.51 18.08 13.77
C THR A 53 19.62 19.15 13.89
N GLY A 54 20.29 19.47 12.78
CA GLY A 54 21.49 20.32 12.77
C GLY A 54 22.77 19.65 13.24
N ARG A 55 22.70 18.39 13.68
CA ARG A 55 23.83 17.60 14.15
C ARG A 55 24.60 16.98 12.98
N ASN A 56 25.91 17.24 12.88
CA ASN A 56 26.71 16.82 11.71
C ASN A 56 27.37 15.44 11.89
N GLU A 57 26.75 14.54 12.63
CA GLU A 57 27.16 13.14 12.76
C GLU A 57 26.14 12.20 12.10
N ASN A 58 26.60 10.99 11.80
CA ASN A 58 25.74 9.94 11.31
C ASN A 58 25.03 9.22 12.47
N ILE A 59 23.87 8.66 12.21
CA ILE A 59 23.07 7.97 13.21
C ILE A 59 23.84 6.82 13.88
N TYR A 60 24.63 6.06 13.10
CA TYR A 60 25.41 4.93 13.59
C TYR A 60 26.65 5.34 14.39
N ASP A 61 27.04 6.62 14.42
CA ASP A 61 28.13 7.14 15.25
C ASP A 61 27.65 7.52 16.66
N LEU A 62 26.33 7.65 16.86
CA LEU A 62 25.70 8.09 18.10
C LEU A 62 24.97 6.95 18.82
N THR A 63 24.91 7.05 20.14
CA THR A 63 24.05 6.21 20.96
C THR A 63 22.60 6.72 20.95
N TYR A 64 21.66 5.84 21.31
CA TYR A 64 20.25 6.22 21.51
C TYR A 64 20.10 7.46 22.42
N ASN A 65 20.83 7.49 23.55
CA ASN A 65 20.75 8.61 24.48
C ASN A 65 21.26 9.94 23.90
N GLU A 66 22.18 9.91 22.96
CA GLU A 66 22.68 11.10 22.25
C GLU A 66 21.64 11.57 21.23
N VAL A 67 21.08 10.66 20.43
CA VAL A 67 20.04 10.97 19.44
C VAL A 67 18.77 11.53 20.10
N ARG A 68 18.32 10.98 21.22
CA ARG A 68 17.12 11.44 21.96
C ARG A 68 17.21 12.86 22.51
N LYS A 69 18.40 13.42 22.65
CA LYS A 69 18.58 14.82 23.06
C LYS A 69 18.35 15.80 21.92
N LEU A 70 18.44 15.35 20.65
CA LEU A 70 18.31 16.18 19.47
C LEU A 70 16.85 16.63 19.25
N ASP A 71 16.70 17.74 18.57
CA ASP A 71 15.41 18.31 18.16
C ASP A 71 15.22 18.04 16.66
N ALA A 72 14.28 17.20 16.32
CA ALA A 72 13.95 16.83 14.94
C ALA A 72 12.78 17.63 14.34
N GLY A 73 12.22 18.60 15.05
CA GLY A 73 11.09 19.39 14.57
C GLY A 73 11.43 20.83 14.22
N ARG A 74 12.45 21.41 14.86
CA ARG A 74 12.80 22.83 14.73
C ARG A 74 13.16 23.25 13.31
N TRP A 75 13.79 22.38 12.54
CA TRP A 75 14.18 22.64 11.14
C TRP A 75 12.98 22.90 10.24
N PHE A 76 11.86 22.28 10.54
CA PHE A 76 10.61 22.42 9.80
C PHE A 76 9.83 23.68 10.19
N GLY A 77 9.94 24.11 11.44
CA GLY A 77 9.32 25.35 11.92
C GLY A 77 9.33 25.47 13.44
N GLN A 78 9.37 26.71 13.94
CA GLN A 78 9.50 26.99 15.36
C GLN A 78 8.38 26.36 16.23
N LYS A 79 7.17 26.23 15.69
CA LYS A 79 6.02 25.60 16.38
C LYS A 79 6.20 24.11 16.63
N TYR A 80 7.19 23.46 15.99
CA TYR A 80 7.47 22.03 16.10
C TYR A 80 8.73 21.74 16.93
N THR A 81 9.33 22.77 17.51
CA THR A 81 10.49 22.64 18.39
C THR A 81 10.21 21.64 19.50
N GLY A 82 11.16 20.74 19.74
CA GLY A 82 11.09 19.71 20.77
C GLY A 82 10.66 18.32 20.28
N ALA A 83 10.20 18.18 19.03
CA ALA A 83 9.97 16.84 18.47
C ALA A 83 11.27 16.03 18.44
N LYS A 84 11.17 14.75 18.78
CA LYS A 84 12.32 13.83 18.87
C LYS A 84 12.37 12.90 17.68
N VAL A 85 13.58 12.44 17.34
CA VAL A 85 13.73 11.26 16.49
C VAL A 85 13.16 10.07 17.25
N PRO A 86 12.09 9.42 16.76
CA PRO A 86 11.49 8.31 17.50
C PRO A 86 12.23 7.00 17.25
N THR A 87 12.03 6.05 18.15
CA THR A 87 12.36 4.65 17.89
C THR A 87 11.28 3.99 17.03
N LEU A 88 11.62 2.91 16.35
CA LEU A 88 10.63 2.09 15.65
C LEU A 88 9.55 1.56 16.62
N GLU A 89 9.94 1.14 17.85
CA GLU A 89 8.97 0.68 18.86
C GLU A 89 7.93 1.76 19.19
N GLU A 90 8.33 3.02 19.35
CA GLU A 90 7.41 4.15 19.65
C GLU A 90 6.43 4.39 18.50
N VAL A 91 6.89 4.28 17.24
CA VAL A 91 6.02 4.45 16.07
C VAL A 91 5.03 3.29 15.95
N LEU A 92 5.49 2.04 16.11
CA LEU A 92 4.61 0.87 16.08
C LEU A 92 3.53 0.94 17.18
N ASP A 93 3.88 1.38 18.39
CA ASP A 93 2.91 1.55 19.48
C ASP A 93 1.86 2.61 19.17
N LEU A 94 2.26 3.72 18.55
CA LEU A 94 1.33 4.78 18.14
C LEU A 94 0.37 4.32 17.04
N CYS A 95 0.89 3.59 16.05
CA CYS A 95 0.18 3.23 14.82
C CYS A 95 -0.69 1.97 14.95
N LYS A 96 -0.43 1.11 15.95
CA LYS A 96 -1.09 -0.19 16.10
C LYS A 96 -2.61 -0.09 16.10
N GLY A 97 -3.24 -0.81 15.14
CA GLY A 97 -4.69 -0.85 14.97
C GLY A 97 -5.31 0.44 14.42
N LYS A 98 -4.50 1.41 13.98
CA LYS A 98 -4.97 2.70 13.46
C LYS A 98 -4.54 2.96 12.01
N ILE A 99 -3.31 2.58 11.64
CA ILE A 99 -2.73 2.82 10.33
C ILE A 99 -1.71 1.72 10.02
N GLN A 100 -1.61 1.30 8.77
CA GLN A 100 -0.60 0.36 8.30
C GLN A 100 0.71 1.09 7.96
N LEU A 101 1.83 0.38 7.96
CA LEU A 101 3.14 1.00 7.75
C LEU A 101 3.91 0.37 6.59
N ASN A 102 4.51 1.22 5.75
CA ASN A 102 5.58 0.85 4.84
C ASN A 102 6.93 1.24 5.47
N ILE A 103 7.73 0.26 5.83
CA ILE A 103 8.99 0.45 6.55
C ILE A 103 10.15 0.29 5.57
N GLU A 104 10.79 1.40 5.18
CA GLU A 104 12.01 1.35 4.38
C GLU A 104 13.22 1.04 5.25
N ILE A 105 13.87 -0.09 4.99
CA ILE A 105 15.18 -0.41 5.59
C ILE A 105 16.28 0.20 4.72
N LYS A 106 17.09 1.08 5.33
CA LYS A 106 18.27 1.69 4.70
C LYS A 106 19.54 0.97 5.19
N PRO A 107 20.01 -0.08 4.48
CA PRO A 107 21.14 -0.89 4.91
C PRO A 107 22.41 -0.06 4.99
N ASN A 108 23.22 -0.34 6.00
CA ASN A 108 24.51 0.31 6.22
C ASN A 108 25.53 -0.72 6.71
N ALA A 109 26.75 -0.68 6.17
CA ALA A 109 27.82 -1.59 6.57
C ALA A 109 28.21 -1.46 8.07
N ALA A 110 27.95 -0.30 8.69
CA ALA A 110 28.19 -0.08 10.12
C ALA A 110 27.10 -0.70 11.03
N THR A 111 25.98 -1.15 10.47
CA THR A 111 24.83 -1.69 11.23
C THR A 111 24.26 -2.93 10.53
N PRO A 112 25.05 -4.03 10.42
CA PRO A 112 24.68 -5.22 9.66
C PRO A 112 23.49 -6.00 10.25
N GLU A 113 23.08 -5.70 11.50
CA GLU A 113 21.95 -6.31 12.20
C GLU A 113 20.62 -5.58 11.99
N LEU A 114 20.58 -4.50 11.20
CA LEU A 114 19.42 -3.64 11.08
C LEU A 114 18.17 -4.41 10.63
N GLU A 115 18.28 -5.30 9.64
CA GLU A 115 17.16 -6.10 9.14
C GLU A 115 16.60 -7.03 10.22
N ALA A 116 17.50 -7.75 10.91
CA ALA A 116 17.12 -8.71 11.94
C ALA A 116 16.46 -8.02 13.13
N GLU A 117 17.01 -6.89 13.57
CA GLU A 117 16.48 -6.13 14.71
C GLU A 117 15.13 -5.46 14.36
N THR A 118 14.99 -4.92 13.16
CA THR A 118 13.72 -4.39 12.66
C THR A 118 12.63 -5.46 12.69
N ILE A 119 12.90 -6.64 12.16
CA ILE A 119 11.96 -7.78 12.16
C ILE A 119 11.63 -8.22 13.59
N ARG A 120 12.64 -8.32 14.46
CA ARG A 120 12.44 -8.67 15.87
C ARG A 120 11.45 -7.71 16.56
N ILE A 121 11.60 -6.41 16.31
CA ILE A 121 10.72 -5.37 16.87
C ILE A 121 9.30 -5.51 16.28
N ILE A 122 9.16 -5.66 14.99
CA ILE A 122 7.85 -5.84 14.31
C ILE A 122 7.11 -7.04 14.92
N ARG A 123 7.77 -8.18 15.06
CA ARG A 123 7.17 -9.39 15.66
C ARG A 123 6.83 -9.20 17.14
N LYS A 124 7.74 -8.61 17.93
CA LYS A 124 7.49 -8.28 19.34
C LYS A 124 6.25 -7.41 19.55
N LYS A 125 6.02 -6.46 18.63
CA LYS A 125 4.84 -5.56 18.68
C LYS A 125 3.58 -6.19 18.05
N GLY A 126 3.69 -7.36 17.41
CA GLY A 126 2.59 -8.01 16.68
C GLY A 126 2.09 -7.17 15.52
N PHE A 127 3.02 -6.60 14.73
CA PHE A 127 2.73 -5.66 13.63
C PHE A 127 2.97 -6.28 12.24
N ALA A 128 3.34 -7.56 12.16
CA ALA A 128 3.76 -8.21 10.92
C ALA A 128 2.67 -8.24 9.82
N GLN A 129 1.40 -8.25 10.20
CA GLN A 129 0.27 -8.22 9.25
C GLN A 129 -0.16 -6.80 8.84
N ASP A 130 0.32 -5.79 9.58
CA ASP A 130 -0.04 -4.39 9.40
C ASP A 130 1.12 -3.58 8.79
N CYS A 131 2.18 -4.25 8.29
CA CYS A 131 3.28 -3.59 7.63
C CYS A 131 3.75 -4.29 6.36
N THR A 132 4.48 -3.53 5.54
CA THR A 132 5.36 -4.01 4.48
C THR A 132 6.77 -3.52 4.74
N ILE A 133 7.77 -4.21 4.22
CA ILE A 133 9.17 -3.77 4.26
C ILE A 133 9.62 -3.43 2.85
N THR A 134 10.19 -2.25 2.69
CA THR A 134 10.78 -1.80 1.42
C THR A 134 12.28 -1.54 1.58
N SER A 135 13.02 -1.62 0.48
CA SER A 135 14.43 -1.20 0.41
C SER A 135 14.85 -0.94 -1.03
N GLN A 136 15.84 -0.08 -1.21
CA GLN A 136 16.59 0.09 -2.45
C GLN A 136 17.64 -1.01 -2.66
N SER A 137 17.92 -1.83 -1.64
CA SER A 137 18.82 -2.99 -1.69
C SER A 137 18.02 -4.27 -1.86
N TYR A 138 18.20 -4.95 -2.99
CA TYR A 138 17.59 -6.25 -3.19
C TYR A 138 18.13 -7.32 -2.23
N GLU A 139 19.41 -7.23 -1.84
CA GLU A 139 20.03 -8.11 -0.84
C GLU A 139 19.29 -8.00 0.51
N THR A 140 18.95 -6.78 0.93
CA THR A 140 18.13 -6.53 2.13
C THR A 140 16.77 -7.24 2.03
N LEU A 141 16.09 -7.18 0.88
CA LEU A 141 14.82 -7.89 0.69
C LEU A 141 14.99 -9.41 0.76
N CYS A 142 16.08 -9.96 0.20
CA CYS A 142 16.40 -11.38 0.34
C CYS A 142 16.57 -11.78 1.82
N LYS A 143 17.34 -11.01 2.60
CA LYS A 143 17.50 -11.25 4.04
C LYS A 143 16.17 -11.16 4.78
N VAL A 144 15.32 -10.18 4.45
CA VAL A 144 13.98 -10.06 5.05
C VAL A 144 13.14 -11.29 4.75
N LYS A 145 13.14 -11.79 3.50
CA LYS A 145 12.39 -13.00 3.13
C LYS A 145 12.92 -14.28 3.81
N GLU A 146 14.22 -14.36 4.03
CA GLU A 146 14.81 -15.47 4.80
C GLU A 146 14.39 -15.44 6.28
N LEU A 147 14.38 -14.25 6.89
CA LEU A 147 14.07 -14.07 8.30
C LEU A 147 12.57 -14.03 8.61
N ALA A 148 11.77 -13.46 7.70
CA ALA A 148 10.34 -13.17 7.89
C ALA A 148 9.56 -13.31 6.55
N PRO A 149 9.39 -14.53 6.02
CA PRO A 149 8.70 -14.76 4.76
C PRO A 149 7.23 -14.29 4.77
N GLU A 150 6.64 -14.16 5.95
CA GLU A 150 5.28 -13.67 6.16
C GLU A 150 5.11 -12.17 5.90
N ILE A 151 6.20 -11.38 5.97
CA ILE A 151 6.14 -9.94 5.73
C ILE A 151 6.24 -9.67 4.23
N ARG A 152 5.31 -8.88 3.70
CA ARG A 152 5.31 -8.45 2.31
C ARG A 152 6.46 -7.47 2.06
N THR A 153 7.18 -7.65 0.94
CA THR A 153 8.38 -6.85 0.62
C THR A 153 8.25 -6.11 -0.70
N GLY A 154 8.79 -4.90 -0.75
CA GLY A 154 8.79 -4.03 -1.94
C GLY A 154 10.18 -3.56 -2.33
N TYR A 155 10.49 -3.64 -3.64
CA TYR A 155 11.74 -3.14 -4.17
C TYR A 155 11.59 -1.70 -4.65
N ILE A 156 12.39 -0.79 -4.08
CA ILE A 156 12.36 0.64 -4.43
C ILE A 156 13.25 0.87 -5.64
N LEU A 157 12.67 1.42 -6.72
CA LEU A 157 13.35 1.78 -7.96
C LEU A 157 13.35 3.30 -8.13
N ALA A 158 14.50 3.91 -7.88
CA ALA A 158 14.72 5.35 -8.13
C ALA A 158 14.90 5.68 -9.61
N LEU A 159 15.35 4.71 -10.41
CA LEU A 159 15.51 4.82 -11.86
C LEU A 159 14.78 3.64 -12.51
N GLY A 160 13.80 3.91 -13.34
CA GLY A 160 13.00 2.90 -14.04
C GLY A 160 13.71 2.16 -15.18
N VAL A 161 15.02 1.95 -15.07
CA VAL A 161 15.85 1.36 -16.13
C VAL A 161 16.03 -0.14 -15.88
N GLY A 162 15.48 -0.96 -16.77
CA GLY A 162 15.65 -2.42 -16.81
C GLY A 162 14.36 -3.21 -16.62
N SER A 163 14.35 -4.44 -17.09
CA SER A 163 13.19 -5.38 -17.00
C SER A 163 13.34 -6.35 -15.84
N TYR A 164 13.71 -5.87 -14.66
CA TYR A 164 14.01 -6.72 -13.48
C TYR A 164 12.77 -7.05 -12.65
N TYR A 165 11.66 -7.41 -13.30
CA TYR A 165 10.41 -7.68 -12.56
C TYR A 165 10.31 -9.11 -12.02
N ASP A 166 11.24 -10.01 -12.40
CA ASP A 166 11.33 -11.40 -11.95
C ASP A 166 12.23 -11.55 -10.71
N LEU A 167 11.99 -10.73 -9.68
CA LEU A 167 12.72 -10.75 -8.42
C LEU A 167 11.90 -11.48 -7.36
N PRO A 168 12.25 -12.72 -6.96
CA PRO A 168 11.44 -13.50 -6.00
C PRO A 168 11.24 -12.83 -4.64
N ALA A 169 12.24 -12.09 -4.16
CA ALA A 169 12.16 -11.39 -2.89
C ALA A 169 11.45 -10.03 -2.96
N ALA A 170 10.80 -9.68 -4.08
CA ALA A 170 9.97 -8.48 -4.20
C ALA A 170 8.53 -8.87 -4.53
N ASP A 171 7.60 -8.64 -3.61
CA ASP A 171 6.17 -8.85 -3.83
C ASP A 171 5.53 -7.69 -4.58
N PHE A 172 6.14 -6.51 -4.50
CA PHE A 172 5.73 -5.30 -5.23
C PHE A 172 6.93 -4.41 -5.57
N PHE A 173 6.69 -3.41 -6.42
CA PHE A 173 7.68 -2.40 -6.80
C PHE A 173 7.21 -1.03 -6.39
N SER A 174 8.10 -0.24 -5.76
CA SER A 174 7.90 1.16 -5.42
C SER A 174 8.75 2.02 -6.35
N VAL A 175 8.13 2.72 -7.31
CA VAL A 175 8.82 3.36 -8.44
C VAL A 175 8.61 4.86 -8.41
N GLN A 176 9.66 5.63 -8.72
CA GLN A 176 9.52 7.07 -8.89
C GLN A 176 8.55 7.37 -10.04
N SER A 177 7.53 8.20 -9.77
CA SER A 177 6.36 8.43 -10.62
C SER A 177 6.71 8.77 -12.08
N THR A 178 7.76 9.58 -12.28
CA THR A 178 8.21 10.03 -13.61
C THR A 178 8.76 8.91 -14.52
N PHE A 179 9.06 7.74 -13.98
CA PHE A 179 9.57 6.58 -14.75
C PHE A 179 8.51 5.52 -15.01
N ILE A 180 7.30 5.68 -14.48
CA ILE A 180 6.24 4.70 -14.64
C ILE A 180 5.61 4.83 -16.03
N THR A 181 5.50 3.71 -16.72
CA THR A 181 4.81 3.60 -18.01
C THR A 181 3.74 2.51 -17.96
N SER A 182 2.74 2.60 -18.82
CA SER A 182 1.70 1.57 -18.94
C SER A 182 2.28 0.18 -19.24
N GLY A 183 3.36 0.12 -20.04
CA GLY A 183 4.09 -1.11 -20.32
C GLY A 183 4.74 -1.71 -19.07
N MET A 184 5.33 -0.89 -18.20
CA MET A 184 5.89 -1.32 -16.91
C MET A 184 4.80 -1.89 -16.00
N VAL A 185 3.69 -1.18 -15.84
CA VAL A 185 2.54 -1.62 -15.03
C VAL A 185 2.04 -2.99 -15.50
N GLN A 186 1.84 -3.16 -16.80
CA GLN A 186 1.38 -4.43 -17.38
C GLN A 186 2.38 -5.58 -17.14
N GLN A 187 3.69 -5.33 -17.26
CA GLN A 187 4.72 -6.35 -17.02
C GLN A 187 4.79 -6.78 -15.56
N ILE A 188 4.58 -5.86 -14.62
CA ILE A 188 4.54 -6.13 -13.19
C ILE A 188 3.27 -6.93 -12.85
N HIS A 189 2.11 -6.51 -13.35
CA HIS A 189 0.83 -7.20 -13.14
C HIS A 189 0.78 -8.61 -13.74
N LYS A 190 1.43 -8.85 -14.90
CA LYS A 190 1.57 -10.20 -15.48
C LYS A 190 2.28 -11.18 -14.56
N ARG A 191 3.06 -10.70 -13.61
CA ARG A 191 3.77 -11.47 -12.60
C ARG A 191 3.03 -11.55 -11.26
N SER A 192 1.77 -11.14 -11.24
CA SER A 192 0.92 -11.07 -10.03
C SER A 192 1.52 -10.20 -8.93
N LYS A 193 2.31 -9.19 -9.30
CA LYS A 193 2.89 -8.19 -8.41
C LYS A 193 2.17 -6.85 -8.57
N THR A 194 2.32 -5.97 -7.59
CA THR A 194 1.74 -4.62 -7.61
C THR A 194 2.81 -3.55 -7.74
N ILE A 195 2.39 -2.33 -8.11
CA ILE A 195 3.25 -1.17 -8.28
C ILE A 195 2.72 0.03 -7.50
N SER A 196 3.61 0.64 -6.73
CA SER A 196 3.38 1.90 -6.01
C SER A 196 4.17 3.03 -6.66
N ALA A 197 3.58 4.20 -6.80
CA ALA A 197 4.22 5.40 -7.36
C ALA A 197 4.60 6.39 -6.27
N TRP A 198 5.83 6.94 -6.27
CA TRP A 198 6.32 7.99 -5.36
C TRP A 198 7.10 9.08 -6.08
N THR A 199 7.14 10.35 -5.65
CA THR A 199 6.16 10.97 -4.75
C THR A 199 5.17 11.71 -5.63
N VAL A 200 3.88 11.48 -5.44
CA VAL A 200 2.80 12.01 -6.29
C VAL A 200 2.10 13.15 -5.57
N ASN A 201 2.40 14.39 -5.95
CA ASN A 201 1.93 15.60 -5.27
C ASN A 201 1.06 16.52 -6.15
N ARG A 202 0.69 16.05 -7.36
CA ARG A 202 -0.17 16.77 -8.29
C ARG A 202 -1.32 15.86 -8.72
N GLU A 203 -2.50 16.45 -8.83
CA GLU A 203 -3.73 15.74 -9.18
C GLU A 203 -3.66 15.13 -10.58
N GLU A 204 -3.09 15.88 -11.55
CA GLU A 204 -2.95 15.39 -12.93
C GLU A 204 -2.05 14.15 -13.00
N ASP A 205 -0.93 14.16 -12.26
CA ASP A 205 0.00 13.01 -12.19
C ASP A 205 -0.68 11.80 -11.52
N ALA A 206 -1.48 12.05 -10.47
CA ALA A 206 -2.24 11.01 -9.79
C ALA A 206 -3.26 10.37 -10.72
N SER A 207 -4.08 11.18 -11.42
CA SER A 207 -5.10 10.73 -12.37
C SER A 207 -4.48 9.93 -13.52
N GLU A 208 -3.35 10.37 -14.07
CA GLU A 208 -2.63 9.67 -15.13
C GLU A 208 -2.15 8.29 -14.64
N LEU A 209 -1.47 8.24 -13.48
CA LEU A 209 -0.96 6.99 -12.91
C LEU A 209 -2.07 6.00 -12.57
N LEU A 210 -3.19 6.46 -12.03
CA LEU A 210 -4.37 5.63 -11.78
C LEU A 210 -4.97 5.09 -13.09
N SER A 211 -5.05 5.92 -14.13
CA SER A 211 -5.60 5.51 -15.44
C SER A 211 -4.80 4.40 -16.11
N ILE A 212 -3.48 4.36 -15.93
CA ILE A 212 -2.61 3.29 -16.46
C ILE A 212 -2.51 2.08 -15.52
N GLY A 213 -3.18 2.10 -14.36
CA GLY A 213 -3.36 0.97 -13.47
C GLY A 213 -2.34 0.85 -12.35
N VAL A 214 -1.71 1.95 -11.90
CA VAL A 214 -0.90 1.96 -10.67
C VAL A 214 -1.78 1.60 -9.47
N ASP A 215 -1.27 0.75 -8.58
CA ASP A 215 -2.06 0.19 -7.48
C ASP A 215 -2.05 1.09 -6.22
N ASP A 216 -0.91 1.74 -5.94
CA ASP A 216 -0.74 2.57 -4.75
C ASP A 216 -0.07 3.90 -5.11
N LEU A 217 -0.50 5.00 -4.48
CA LEU A 217 0.12 6.32 -4.60
C LEU A 217 0.71 6.78 -3.27
N ILE A 218 2.00 7.15 -3.29
CA ILE A 218 2.72 7.71 -2.15
C ILE A 218 2.80 9.23 -2.33
N THR A 219 2.29 9.99 -1.37
CA THR A 219 2.08 11.43 -1.49
C THR A 219 2.36 12.19 -0.19
N ASP A 220 2.79 13.44 -0.33
CA ASP A 220 2.81 14.42 0.78
C ASP A 220 1.46 15.15 0.94
N LYS A 221 0.48 14.88 0.04
CA LYS A 221 -0.82 15.56 0.01
C LYS A 221 -1.97 14.54 0.06
N PRO A 222 -2.17 13.88 1.21
CA PRO A 222 -3.19 12.86 1.36
C PRO A 222 -4.60 13.38 1.06
N ASP A 223 -4.94 14.59 1.49
CA ASP A 223 -6.26 15.19 1.27
C ASP A 223 -6.61 15.25 -0.22
N MET A 224 -5.63 15.63 -1.07
CA MET A 224 -5.77 15.69 -2.53
C MET A 224 -6.09 14.31 -3.12
N ILE A 225 -5.36 13.28 -2.71
CA ILE A 225 -5.59 11.91 -3.21
C ILE A 225 -6.94 11.37 -2.71
N GLN A 226 -7.32 11.63 -1.45
CA GLN A 226 -8.62 11.20 -0.91
C GLN A 226 -9.77 11.83 -1.68
N GLN A 227 -9.69 13.13 -1.98
CA GLN A 227 -10.70 13.80 -2.80
C GLN A 227 -10.80 13.18 -4.19
N LEU A 228 -9.68 12.99 -4.89
CA LEU A 228 -9.65 12.38 -6.22
C LEU A 228 -10.29 10.98 -6.22
N LEU A 229 -9.92 10.13 -5.26
CA LEU A 229 -10.47 8.77 -5.14
C LEU A 229 -11.97 8.75 -4.80
N SER A 230 -12.46 9.75 -4.04
CA SER A 230 -13.89 9.87 -3.74
C SER A 230 -14.71 10.29 -4.96
N GLU A 231 -14.18 11.21 -5.77
CA GLU A 231 -14.82 11.65 -7.02
C GLU A 231 -14.90 10.52 -8.06
N ASP A 232 -13.83 9.70 -8.20
CA ASP A 232 -13.84 8.52 -9.06
C ASP A 232 -14.85 7.46 -8.58
N ALA A 233 -14.95 7.22 -7.27
CA ALA A 233 -15.91 6.28 -6.71
C ALA A 233 -17.36 6.74 -6.93
N ASP A 234 -17.64 8.02 -6.83
CA ASP A 234 -18.97 8.59 -7.10
C ASP A 234 -19.33 8.49 -8.59
N LEU A 235 -18.37 8.69 -9.48
CA LEU A 235 -18.55 8.52 -10.92
C LEU A 235 -18.83 7.05 -11.28
N ASP A 236 -18.07 6.10 -10.74
CA ASP A 236 -18.27 4.66 -10.93
C ASP A 236 -19.66 4.23 -10.42
N ASN A 237 -20.08 4.68 -9.24
CA ASN A 237 -21.41 4.42 -8.71
C ASN A 237 -22.51 5.00 -9.61
N SER A 238 -22.33 6.22 -10.14
CA SER A 238 -23.28 6.86 -11.05
C SER A 238 -23.39 6.10 -12.36
N LEU A 239 -22.27 5.57 -12.91
CA LEU A 239 -22.28 4.75 -14.12
C LEU A 239 -22.96 3.39 -13.89
N VAL A 240 -22.79 2.77 -12.73
CA VAL A 240 -23.50 1.54 -12.36
C VAL A 240 -24.99 1.79 -12.27
N LEU A 241 -25.43 2.85 -11.61
CA LEU A 241 -26.84 3.23 -11.51
C LEU A 241 -27.44 3.53 -12.91
N LEU A 242 -26.72 4.24 -13.77
CA LEU A 242 -27.15 4.52 -15.13
C LEU A 242 -27.28 3.23 -15.95
N ARG A 243 -26.32 2.31 -15.86
CA ARG A 243 -26.38 1.00 -16.52
C ARG A 243 -27.58 0.19 -16.05
N ASP A 244 -27.83 0.15 -14.75
CA ASP A 244 -28.97 -0.59 -14.18
C ASP A 244 -30.30 0.05 -14.59
N PHE A 245 -30.39 1.39 -14.60
CA PHE A 245 -31.55 2.12 -15.12
C PHE A 245 -31.79 1.82 -16.60
N ILE A 246 -30.75 1.82 -17.44
CA ILE A 246 -30.87 1.47 -18.86
C ILE A 246 -31.34 0.03 -19.04
N ARG A 247 -30.76 -0.92 -18.28
CA ARG A 247 -31.20 -2.32 -18.33
C ARG A 247 -32.67 -2.47 -17.98
N ASP A 248 -33.15 -1.81 -16.95
CA ASP A 248 -34.53 -1.89 -16.49
C ASP A 248 -35.51 -1.19 -17.49
N LEU A 249 -35.03 -0.15 -18.19
CA LEU A 249 -35.80 0.54 -19.24
C LEU A 249 -36.04 -0.35 -20.49
N PHE A 250 -35.10 -1.25 -20.79
CA PHE A 250 -35.15 -2.17 -21.95
C PHE A 250 -35.41 -3.62 -21.54
N ALA A 251 -35.74 -3.87 -20.27
CA ALA A 251 -36.24 -5.19 -19.86
C ALA A 251 -37.55 -5.47 -20.59
N PRO A 252 -37.77 -6.66 -21.22
CA PRO A 252 -39.05 -7.03 -21.75
C PRO A 252 -40.08 -6.94 -20.61
N SER A 253 -41.14 -6.18 -20.84
CA SER A 253 -42.33 -6.26 -19.97
C SER A 253 -42.78 -7.72 -19.93
N ASP A 254 -42.91 -8.26 -18.73
CA ASP A 254 -43.42 -9.60 -18.50
C ASP A 254 -44.69 -9.78 -19.32
N VAL A 255 -44.60 -10.58 -20.39
CA VAL A 255 -45.76 -11.08 -21.12
C VAL A 255 -46.40 -12.07 -20.15
N ASP A 256 -47.67 -11.80 -19.80
CA ASP A 256 -48.54 -12.55 -18.94
C ASP A 256 -48.19 -14.05 -18.89
N GLU A 257 -47.86 -14.58 -17.70
CA GLU A 257 -47.91 -16.02 -17.46
C GLU A 257 -49.32 -16.51 -17.73
N PRO A 258 -49.54 -17.55 -18.55
CA PRO A 258 -50.88 -18.12 -18.77
C PRO A 258 -51.42 -18.61 -17.42
N THR A 259 -52.66 -18.18 -17.13
CA THR A 259 -53.39 -18.59 -15.92
C THR A 259 -53.60 -20.11 -15.91
N PRO A 260 -53.66 -20.80 -14.73
CA PRO A 260 -53.71 -22.25 -14.60
C PRO A 260 -55.09 -22.89 -14.97
N GLU A 261 -55.85 -22.39 -15.92
CA GLU A 261 -57.16 -22.92 -16.29
C GLU A 261 -57.24 -23.64 -17.64
N GLU A 262 -56.12 -23.88 -18.34
CA GLU A 262 -56.12 -24.62 -19.64
C GLU A 262 -55.46 -25.99 -19.64
N GLU A 263 -55.11 -26.54 -18.47
CA GLU A 263 -54.54 -27.90 -18.34
C GLU A 263 -55.58 -28.96 -17.92
N THR A 264 -56.74 -29.04 -18.53
CA THR A 264 -57.66 -30.15 -18.25
C THR A 264 -58.45 -30.67 -19.48
N ILE A 265 -57.92 -30.69 -20.69
CA ILE A 265 -58.51 -31.40 -21.82
C ILE A 265 -57.43 -32.02 -22.75
N GLU A 266 -56.55 -32.87 -22.27
CA GLU A 266 -55.75 -33.77 -23.15
C GLU A 266 -55.27 -35.06 -22.45
N GLU A 267 -56.17 -35.69 -21.71
CA GLU A 267 -55.98 -37.10 -21.28
C GLU A 267 -57.18 -37.93 -21.70
N ALA A 268 -57.25 -38.28 -22.96
CA ALA A 268 -58.07 -39.39 -23.45
C ALA A 268 -57.83 -39.67 -24.95
N ILE A 269 -56.66 -40.14 -25.32
CA ILE A 269 -56.52 -40.91 -26.58
C ILE A 269 -55.61 -42.12 -26.25
N GLU A 270 -56.28 -43.29 -26.23
CA GLU A 270 -55.69 -44.59 -26.02
C GLU A 270 -54.61 -44.95 -27.04
N ASP A 271 -53.59 -45.64 -26.56
CA ASP A 271 -52.51 -46.27 -27.30
C ASP A 271 -53.00 -47.45 -28.15
N PRO A 272 -52.82 -47.47 -29.53
CA PRO A 272 -53.25 -48.60 -30.37
C PRO A 272 -52.12 -49.54 -30.79
N ASP A 273 -51.15 -49.89 -29.93
CA ASP A 273 -50.07 -50.85 -30.27
C ASP A 273 -49.86 -51.94 -29.20
N GLU A 274 -50.96 -52.58 -28.78
CA GLU A 274 -50.88 -53.90 -28.13
C GLU A 274 -51.58 -54.90 -29.02
N LEU A 275 -50.89 -55.44 -30.03
CA LEU A 275 -51.18 -56.72 -30.71
C LEU A 275 -50.15 -56.94 -31.81
N LEU A 276 -49.09 -57.67 -31.50
CA LEU A 276 -48.38 -58.59 -32.39
C LEU A 276 -47.04 -58.99 -31.75
N ASP A 277 -47.08 -60.00 -30.91
CA ASP A 277 -46.06 -61.05 -31.03
C ASP A 277 -46.54 -62.34 -30.36
N ALA A 278 -47.02 -63.27 -31.21
CA ALA A 278 -47.17 -64.65 -30.92
C ALA A 278 -46.91 -65.47 -32.20
N SER A 279 -45.61 -65.81 -32.41
CA SER A 279 -45.19 -67.04 -33.08
C SER A 279 -43.67 -67.11 -33.11
#